data_138dbc998268695b13ac6f4945b9f2f9
#
_entry.id   138dbc998268695b13ac6f4945b9f2f9
#
_cell.length_a   1.000
_cell.length_b   1.000
_cell.length_c   1.000
_cell.angle_alpha   90.00
_cell.angle_beta   90.00
_cell.angle_gamma   90.00
#
_symmetry.space_group_name_H-M   'P 1'
#
loop_
_entity.id
_entity.type
_entity.pdbx_description
1 polymer ?
#
loop_
_entity_poly.entity_id
_entity_poly.type
_entity_poly.pdbx_seq_one_letter_code
_entity_poly.pdbx_strand_id
1 'polypeptide(L)'
;LARFLVRHYPECRIDAVERRPVVVKVARRFFELPDQRNLQVLETDAELFVGQHQTSSYDLILVDLHTPQGMASANGAPAFIAGCRRLLSDGGVLAINLWSGPDEEMVARVDDQLVDAFEGQVLYLPVAGKSNVVAFGLTTPLGDHREARWRERAKTQESKLEVKFPAMLDDLFAGPLK
;
A
#
# COMPACT_ATOMS: atom_id res chain seq x y z
N LEU A 1 8.97 0.40 7.02
CA LEU A 1 8.11 -0.66 6.46
C LEU A 1 8.94 -1.84 5.97
N ALA A 2 9.90 -1.68 5.03
CA ALA A 2 10.71 -2.78 4.49
C ALA A 2 11.38 -3.64 5.58
N ARG A 3 12.00 -3.02 6.60
CA ARG A 3 12.59 -3.73 7.74
C ARG A 3 11.57 -4.58 8.52
N PHE A 4 10.36 -4.07 8.71
CA PHE A 4 9.27 -4.82 9.36
C PHE A 4 8.88 -6.05 8.53
N LEU A 5 8.69 -5.86 7.22
CA LEU A 5 8.32 -6.96 6.33
C LEU A 5 9.39 -8.06 6.29
N VAL A 6 10.66 -7.68 6.13
CA VAL A 6 11.78 -8.65 6.15
C VAL A 6 11.82 -9.45 7.45
N ARG A 7 11.58 -8.78 8.58
CA ARG A 7 11.63 -9.42 9.91
C ARG A 7 10.47 -10.38 10.16
N HIS A 8 9.25 -9.98 9.76
CA HIS A 8 8.03 -10.72 10.12
C HIS A 8 7.55 -11.66 9.02
N TYR A 9 8.02 -11.45 7.78
CA TYR A 9 7.66 -12.22 6.59
C TYR A 9 8.92 -12.61 5.79
N PRO A 10 9.82 -13.43 6.38
CA PRO A 10 11.10 -13.76 5.76
C PRO A 10 10.96 -14.55 4.44
N GLU A 11 9.83 -15.20 4.23
CA GLU A 11 9.52 -15.96 3.00
C GLU A 11 9.04 -15.07 1.85
N CYS A 12 8.66 -13.81 2.13
CA CYS A 12 8.23 -12.88 1.10
C CYS A 12 9.43 -12.30 0.36
N ARG A 13 9.33 -12.24 -0.96
CA ARG A 13 10.23 -11.44 -1.78
C ARG A 13 9.74 -9.99 -1.77
N ILE A 14 10.65 -9.05 -1.56
CA ILE A 14 10.34 -7.64 -1.40
C ILE A 14 11.18 -6.83 -2.39
N ASP A 15 10.51 -6.08 -3.25
CA ASP A 15 11.12 -5.08 -4.12
C ASP A 15 10.79 -3.69 -3.55
N ALA A 16 11.79 -2.97 -3.06
CA ALA A 16 11.65 -1.62 -2.52
C ALA A 16 12.15 -0.60 -3.54
N VAL A 17 11.24 0.21 -4.05
CA VAL A 17 11.55 1.24 -5.06
C VAL A 17 11.72 2.60 -4.39
N GLU A 18 12.88 3.21 -4.53
CA GLU A 18 13.17 4.57 -4.05
C GLU A 18 13.99 5.33 -5.08
N ARG A 19 13.48 6.49 -5.49
CA ARG A 19 14.10 7.32 -6.53
C ARG A 19 15.41 8.00 -6.07
N ARG A 20 15.54 8.28 -4.79
CA ARG A 20 16.64 9.07 -4.24
C ARG A 20 17.71 8.20 -3.60
N PRO A 21 18.91 8.06 -4.21
CA PRO A 21 19.98 7.25 -3.64
C PRO A 21 20.41 7.68 -2.23
N VAL A 22 20.28 8.98 -1.91
CA VAL A 22 20.59 9.50 -0.57
C VAL A 22 19.65 8.93 0.49
N VAL A 23 18.37 8.72 0.17
CA VAL A 23 17.39 8.10 1.08
C VAL A 23 17.77 6.66 1.36
N VAL A 24 18.17 5.91 0.34
CA VAL A 24 18.64 4.52 0.49
C VAL A 24 19.88 4.47 1.40
N LYS A 25 20.85 5.37 1.18
CA LYS A 25 22.06 5.48 2.03
C LYS A 25 21.72 5.79 3.48
N VAL A 26 20.79 6.73 3.71
CA VAL A 26 20.34 7.10 5.05
C VAL A 26 19.60 5.94 5.71
N ALA A 27 18.72 5.25 4.96
CA ALA A 27 17.98 4.09 5.45
C ALA A 27 18.91 2.97 5.91
N ARG A 28 19.97 2.66 5.14
CA ARG A 28 20.98 1.67 5.51
C ARG A 28 21.81 2.11 6.73
N ARG A 29 22.25 3.37 6.75
CA ARG A 29 23.18 3.88 7.77
C ARG A 29 22.53 4.14 9.12
N PHE A 30 21.29 4.65 9.15
CA PHE A 30 20.64 5.17 10.36
C PHE A 30 19.34 4.45 10.73
N PHE A 31 18.72 3.73 9.79
CA PHE A 31 17.45 3.06 10.01
C PHE A 31 17.55 1.54 9.85
N GLU A 32 18.77 1.01 9.87
CA GLU A 32 19.06 -0.44 9.88
C GLU A 32 18.32 -1.18 8.75
N LEU A 33 18.21 -0.55 7.55
CA LEU A 33 17.68 -1.25 6.39
C LEU A 33 18.57 -2.47 6.09
N PRO A 34 18.04 -3.71 6.19
CA PRO A 34 18.87 -4.89 6.10
C PRO A 34 19.35 -5.13 4.66
N ASP A 35 20.50 -5.79 4.56
CA ASP A 35 20.99 -6.38 3.31
C ASP A 35 20.68 -7.88 3.35
N GLN A 36 19.53 -8.26 2.80
CA GLN A 36 19.04 -9.65 2.82
C GLN A 36 18.59 -10.09 1.42
N ARG A 37 18.72 -11.38 1.15
CA ARG A 37 18.43 -11.95 -0.18
C ARG A 37 16.98 -11.76 -0.64
N ASN A 38 16.06 -11.65 0.28
CA ASN A 38 14.64 -11.46 0.00
C ASN A 38 14.23 -9.99 -0.12
N LEU A 39 15.16 -9.02 0.06
CA LEU A 39 14.94 -7.59 -0.13
C LEU A 39 15.82 -7.07 -1.26
N GLN A 40 15.20 -6.66 -2.34
CA GLN A 40 15.86 -5.91 -3.41
C GLN A 40 15.51 -4.43 -3.29
N VAL A 41 16.51 -3.56 -3.22
CA VAL A 41 16.32 -2.11 -3.24
C VAL A 41 16.65 -1.60 -4.63
N LEU A 42 15.67 -1.00 -5.29
CA LEU A 42 15.74 -0.50 -6.66
C LEU A 42 15.77 1.03 -6.64
N GLU A 43 16.91 1.61 -7.03
CA GLU A 43 17.09 3.06 -7.11
C GLU A 43 16.52 3.57 -8.44
N THR A 44 15.21 3.68 -8.53
CA THR A 44 14.48 4.13 -9.72
C THR A 44 13.21 4.86 -9.35
N ASP A 45 12.63 5.55 -10.31
CA ASP A 45 11.33 6.21 -10.17
C ASP A 45 10.20 5.17 -10.20
N ALA A 46 9.18 5.34 -9.33
CA ALA A 46 8.08 4.38 -9.21
C ALA A 46 7.21 4.31 -10.48
N GLU A 47 6.97 5.43 -11.17
CA GLU A 47 6.21 5.44 -12.43
C GLU A 47 6.97 4.70 -13.53
N LEU A 48 8.29 4.93 -13.61
CA LEU A 48 9.15 4.19 -14.56
C LEU A 48 9.15 2.70 -14.25
N PHE A 49 9.30 2.33 -12.97
CA PHE A 49 9.26 0.93 -12.54
C PHE A 49 7.97 0.25 -12.96
N VAL A 50 6.83 0.85 -12.61
CA VAL A 50 5.50 0.31 -12.95
C VAL A 50 5.28 0.26 -14.46
N GLY A 51 5.72 1.28 -15.20
CA GLY A 51 5.59 1.34 -16.66
C GLY A 51 6.41 0.29 -17.42
N GLN A 52 7.58 -0.06 -16.90
CA GLN A 52 8.49 -1.02 -17.55
C GLN A 52 8.16 -2.48 -17.25
N HIS A 53 7.49 -2.78 -16.14
CA HIS A 53 7.11 -4.14 -15.76
C HIS A 53 5.74 -4.49 -16.33
N GLN A 54 5.65 -5.65 -17.00
CA GLN A 54 4.45 -6.07 -17.75
C GLN A 54 3.74 -7.29 -17.14
N THR A 55 4.40 -8.00 -16.23
CA THR A 55 3.89 -9.26 -15.68
C THR A 55 3.33 -9.09 -14.30
N SER A 56 2.14 -9.62 -14.07
CA SER A 56 1.50 -9.76 -12.74
C SER A 56 2.36 -10.68 -11.87
N SER A 57 2.90 -10.14 -10.76
CA SER A 57 3.84 -10.88 -9.91
C SER A 57 3.83 -10.45 -8.43
N TYR A 58 2.99 -9.48 -8.05
CA TYR A 58 2.91 -8.99 -6.68
C TYR A 58 1.60 -9.36 -6.01
N ASP A 59 1.67 -9.92 -4.82
CA ASP A 59 0.49 -10.15 -3.98
C ASP A 59 0.09 -8.89 -3.22
N LEU A 60 1.06 -7.99 -3.01
CA LEU A 60 0.86 -6.73 -2.30
C LEU A 60 1.74 -5.64 -2.91
N ILE A 61 1.13 -4.51 -3.24
CA ILE A 61 1.83 -3.28 -3.61
C ILE A 61 1.49 -2.22 -2.56
N LEU A 62 2.53 -1.61 -1.97
CA LEU A 62 2.39 -0.56 -0.96
C LEU A 62 2.93 0.76 -1.54
N VAL A 63 2.06 1.75 -1.65
CA VAL A 63 2.39 3.07 -2.20
C VAL A 63 2.38 4.11 -1.08
N ASP A 64 3.55 4.72 -0.86
CA ASP A 64 3.77 5.78 0.14
C ASP A 64 4.62 6.90 -0.50
N LEU A 65 4.14 7.45 -1.61
CA LEU A 65 4.85 8.46 -2.39
C LEU A 65 4.47 9.87 -1.96
N HIS A 66 5.40 10.51 -1.25
CA HIS A 66 5.23 11.86 -0.74
C HIS A 66 6.37 12.79 -1.15
N THR A 67 6.06 14.07 -1.26
CA THR A 67 6.99 15.18 -1.40
C THR A 67 6.88 16.08 -0.17
N PRO A 68 7.80 17.05 0.03
CA PRO A 68 7.65 18.04 1.10
C PRO A 68 6.36 18.89 1.01
N GLN A 69 5.73 18.94 -0.16
CA GLN A 69 4.52 19.72 -0.43
C GLN A 69 3.23 18.91 -0.26
N GLY A 70 3.32 17.57 -0.16
CA GLY A 70 2.15 16.70 -0.07
C GLY A 70 2.34 15.37 -0.80
N MET A 71 1.26 14.78 -1.26
CA MET A 71 1.32 13.57 -2.09
C MET A 71 2.06 13.83 -3.39
N ALA A 72 2.84 12.86 -3.85
CA ALA A 72 3.50 12.96 -5.15
C ALA A 72 2.46 12.93 -6.29
N SER A 73 2.72 13.68 -7.37
CA SER A 73 1.84 13.72 -8.55
C SER A 73 1.60 12.33 -9.17
N ALA A 74 2.55 11.43 -9.03
CA ALA A 74 2.43 10.03 -9.46
C ALA A 74 1.21 9.33 -8.87
N ASN A 75 0.85 9.62 -7.62
CA ASN A 75 -0.33 9.02 -6.98
C ASN A 75 -1.63 9.34 -7.74
N GLY A 76 -1.72 10.52 -8.35
CA GLY A 76 -2.86 10.95 -9.14
C GLY A 76 -2.72 10.68 -10.65
N ALA A 77 -1.73 9.93 -11.10
CA ALA A 77 -1.56 9.58 -12.50
C ALA A 77 -2.33 8.30 -12.88
N PRO A 78 -3.33 8.35 -13.79
CA PRO A 78 -4.15 7.19 -14.14
C PRO A 78 -3.30 5.99 -14.58
N ALA A 79 -2.24 6.23 -15.34
CA ALA A 79 -1.34 5.19 -15.82
C ALA A 79 -0.59 4.49 -14.68
N PHE A 80 -0.32 5.18 -13.58
CA PHE A 80 0.36 4.60 -12.42
C PHE A 80 -0.56 3.64 -11.66
N ILE A 81 -1.79 4.06 -11.32
CA ILE A 81 -2.77 3.21 -10.62
C ILE A 81 -3.12 1.98 -11.48
N ALA A 82 -3.45 2.19 -12.75
CA ALA A 82 -3.72 1.09 -13.68
C ALA A 82 -2.50 0.16 -13.84
N GLY A 83 -1.30 0.71 -13.84
CA GLY A 83 -0.07 -0.06 -13.87
C GLY A 83 0.13 -0.90 -12.61
N CYS A 84 -0.10 -0.34 -11.43
CA CYS A 84 -0.08 -1.10 -10.17
C CYS A 84 -1.11 -2.23 -10.20
N ARG A 85 -2.35 -1.96 -10.66
CA ARG A 85 -3.39 -3.00 -10.82
C ARG A 85 -2.94 -4.14 -11.73
N ARG A 86 -2.28 -3.82 -12.85
CA ARG A 86 -1.75 -4.82 -13.81
C ARG A 86 -0.65 -5.69 -13.19
N LEU A 87 0.17 -5.13 -12.30
CA LEU A 87 1.27 -5.86 -11.64
C LEU A 87 0.79 -6.75 -10.49
N LEU A 88 -0.43 -6.59 -10.02
CA LEU A 88 -0.99 -7.44 -8.97
C LEU A 88 -1.45 -8.79 -9.54
N SER A 89 -1.16 -9.85 -8.78
CA SER A 89 -1.70 -11.19 -8.99
C SER A 89 -3.19 -11.26 -8.68
N ASP A 90 -3.84 -12.37 -9.04
CA ASP A 90 -5.20 -12.65 -8.61
C ASP A 90 -5.28 -12.76 -7.08
N GLY A 91 -6.21 -12.02 -6.49
CA GLY A 91 -6.30 -11.88 -5.03
C GLY A 91 -5.31 -10.90 -4.42
N GLY A 92 -4.49 -10.22 -5.26
CA GLY A 92 -3.55 -9.20 -4.82
C GLY A 92 -4.22 -7.91 -4.35
N VAL A 93 -3.47 -7.11 -3.59
CA VAL A 93 -3.95 -5.88 -2.95
C VAL A 93 -2.99 -4.73 -3.25
N LEU A 94 -3.55 -3.59 -3.67
CA LEU A 94 -2.88 -2.30 -3.65
C LEU A 94 -3.23 -1.58 -2.34
N ALA A 95 -2.26 -1.06 -1.61
CA ALA A 95 -2.50 -0.16 -0.49
C ALA A 95 -1.78 1.18 -0.73
N ILE A 96 -2.54 2.28 -0.69
CA ILE A 96 -2.03 3.64 -0.90
C ILE A 96 -2.24 4.46 0.36
N ASN A 97 -1.17 5.09 0.86
CA ASN A 97 -1.27 6.06 1.93
C ASN A 97 -1.69 7.41 1.35
N LEU A 98 -2.95 7.78 1.56
CA LEU A 98 -3.51 9.07 1.19
C LEU A 98 -3.38 10.03 2.36
N TRP A 99 -3.00 11.25 2.07
CA TRP A 99 -2.96 12.31 3.07
C TRP A 99 -4.02 13.36 2.73
N SER A 100 -5.09 13.42 3.54
CA SER A 100 -6.15 14.42 3.43
C SER A 100 -5.67 15.77 4.01
N GLY A 101 -4.50 16.24 3.56
CA GLY A 101 -3.99 17.57 3.86
C GLY A 101 -4.69 18.64 3.00
N PRO A 102 -4.02 19.74 2.68
CA PRO A 102 -4.64 20.83 1.95
C PRO A 102 -5.01 20.54 0.49
N ASP A 103 -4.67 19.35 -0.02
CA ASP A 103 -4.91 18.94 -1.42
C ASP A 103 -6.03 17.93 -1.55
N GLU A 104 -7.26 18.34 -1.20
CA GLU A 104 -8.46 17.51 -1.33
C GLU A 104 -8.73 17.08 -2.78
N GLU A 105 -8.36 17.92 -3.76
CA GLU A 105 -8.52 17.59 -5.18
C GLU A 105 -7.65 16.41 -5.59
N MET A 106 -6.43 16.31 -5.08
CA MET A 106 -5.56 15.16 -5.33
C MET A 106 -6.14 13.88 -4.73
N VAL A 107 -6.67 13.95 -3.50
CA VAL A 107 -7.30 12.79 -2.85
C VAL A 107 -8.48 12.30 -3.67
N ALA A 108 -9.39 13.20 -4.07
CA ALA A 108 -10.55 12.85 -4.90
C ALA A 108 -10.13 12.23 -6.24
N ARG A 109 -9.11 12.77 -6.88
CA ARG A 109 -8.57 12.24 -8.15
C ARG A 109 -7.99 10.83 -7.98
N VAL A 110 -7.26 10.56 -6.90
CA VAL A 110 -6.72 9.22 -6.62
C VAL A 110 -7.87 8.25 -6.33
N ASP A 111 -8.89 8.70 -5.63
CA ASP A 111 -10.07 7.91 -5.31
C ASP A 111 -10.82 7.47 -6.57
N ASP A 112 -11.14 8.41 -7.46
CA ASP A 112 -11.79 8.12 -8.75
C ASP A 112 -11.00 7.07 -9.54
N GLN A 113 -9.68 7.19 -9.59
CA GLN A 113 -8.82 6.25 -10.31
C GLN A 113 -8.72 4.88 -9.65
N LEU A 114 -8.76 4.82 -8.31
CA LEU A 114 -8.83 3.54 -7.59
C LEU A 114 -10.15 2.83 -7.88
N VAL A 115 -11.26 3.57 -7.80
CA VAL A 115 -12.60 3.03 -8.10
C VAL A 115 -12.65 2.47 -9.52
N ASP A 116 -12.13 3.21 -10.51
CA ASP A 116 -12.08 2.77 -11.89
C ASP A 116 -11.17 1.54 -12.09
N ALA A 117 -9.94 1.59 -11.59
CA ALA A 117 -8.96 0.52 -11.81
C ALA A 117 -9.32 -0.80 -11.10
N PHE A 118 -10.03 -0.72 -9.97
CA PHE A 118 -10.42 -1.87 -9.16
C PHE A 118 -11.91 -2.18 -9.21
N GLU A 119 -12.64 -1.62 -10.20
CA GLU A 119 -14.07 -1.90 -10.43
C GLU A 119 -14.92 -1.71 -9.18
N GLY A 120 -14.62 -0.67 -8.40
CA GLY A 120 -15.29 -0.36 -7.14
C GLY A 120 -14.89 -1.26 -5.96
N GLN A 121 -13.96 -2.19 -6.13
CA GLN A 121 -13.46 -3.04 -5.04
C GLN A 121 -12.41 -2.28 -4.20
N VAL A 122 -12.84 -1.21 -3.54
CA VAL A 122 -12.00 -0.30 -2.75
C VAL A 122 -12.48 -0.24 -1.30
N LEU A 123 -11.53 -0.26 -0.37
CA LEU A 123 -11.78 -0.09 1.06
C LEU A 123 -10.92 1.05 1.59
N TYR A 124 -11.38 1.70 2.66
CA TYR A 124 -10.69 2.83 3.28
C TYR A 124 -10.49 2.61 4.77
N LEU A 125 -9.27 2.82 5.24
CA LEU A 125 -8.92 2.75 6.65
C LEU A 125 -8.41 4.11 7.11
N PRO A 126 -9.22 4.89 7.82
CA PRO A 126 -8.76 6.12 8.47
C PRO A 126 -7.69 5.82 9.51
N VAL A 127 -6.63 6.60 9.54
CA VAL A 127 -5.58 6.45 10.56
C VAL A 127 -5.95 7.29 11.79
N ALA A 128 -6.24 6.61 12.90
CA ALA A 128 -6.70 7.25 14.13
C ALA A 128 -5.75 8.40 14.58
N GLY A 129 -6.33 9.59 14.79
CA GLY A 129 -5.58 10.77 15.22
C GLY A 129 -4.67 11.38 14.17
N LYS A 130 -4.82 11.00 12.90
CA LYS A 130 -4.09 11.55 11.75
C LYS A 130 -5.07 11.95 10.65
N SER A 131 -4.60 12.78 9.73
CA SER A 131 -5.30 13.12 8.48
C SER A 131 -4.96 12.16 7.34
N ASN A 132 -4.43 10.99 7.66
CA ASN A 132 -4.12 9.96 6.67
C ASN A 132 -5.26 8.96 6.57
N VAL A 133 -5.46 8.46 5.37
CA VAL A 133 -6.32 7.33 5.06
C VAL A 133 -5.53 6.35 4.22
N VAL A 134 -5.59 5.08 4.58
CA VAL A 134 -5.04 4.03 3.72
C VAL A 134 -6.17 3.48 2.86
N ALA A 135 -6.08 3.69 1.54
CA ALA A 135 -7.00 3.11 0.58
C ALA A 135 -6.46 1.77 0.07
N PHE A 136 -7.34 0.78 -0.04
CA PHE A 136 -7.01 -0.56 -0.53
C PHE A 136 -7.82 -0.86 -1.80
N GLY A 137 -7.12 -1.12 -2.91
CA GLY A 137 -7.71 -1.67 -4.13
C GLY A 137 -7.55 -3.19 -4.17
N LEU A 138 -8.65 -3.91 -4.31
CA LEU A 138 -8.68 -5.38 -4.27
C LEU A 138 -8.88 -5.95 -5.67
N THR A 139 -8.03 -6.86 -6.12
CA THR A 139 -8.16 -7.51 -7.43
C THR A 139 -9.27 -8.57 -7.47
N THR A 140 -9.81 -8.95 -6.33
CA THR A 140 -10.90 -9.92 -6.19
C THR A 140 -11.95 -9.37 -5.25
N PRO A 141 -13.26 -9.43 -5.60
CA PRO A 141 -14.33 -8.96 -4.74
C PRO A 141 -14.31 -9.59 -3.34
N LEU A 142 -14.67 -8.79 -2.34
CA LEU A 142 -14.97 -9.30 -1.01
C LEU A 142 -16.28 -10.10 -1.09
N GLY A 143 -16.20 -11.43 -1.00
CA GLY A 143 -17.40 -12.26 -0.87
C GLY A 143 -17.98 -12.23 0.56
N ASP A 144 -19.26 -12.53 0.70
CA ASP A 144 -20.06 -12.39 1.93
C ASP A 144 -19.50 -13.06 3.20
N HIS A 145 -18.62 -14.05 3.06
CA HIS A 145 -18.03 -14.76 4.19
C HIS A 145 -16.59 -14.33 4.55
N ARG A 146 -16.05 -13.33 3.85
CA ARG A 146 -14.65 -12.93 4.07
C ARG A 146 -14.45 -12.11 5.34
N GLU A 147 -15.44 -11.32 5.75
CA GLU A 147 -15.34 -10.50 6.95
C GLU A 147 -15.09 -11.35 8.20
N ALA A 148 -15.86 -12.41 8.43
CA ALA A 148 -15.68 -13.31 9.57
C ALA A 148 -14.28 -13.94 9.57
N ARG A 149 -13.80 -14.37 8.39
CA ARG A 149 -12.45 -14.93 8.24
C ARG A 149 -11.35 -13.90 8.49
N TRP A 150 -11.56 -12.65 8.08
CA TRP A 150 -10.61 -11.58 8.36
C TRP A 150 -10.56 -11.23 9.83
N ARG A 151 -11.71 -11.20 10.52
CA ARG A 151 -11.80 -10.98 11.96
C ARG A 151 -11.06 -12.08 12.75
N GLU A 152 -11.19 -13.34 12.36
CA GLU A 152 -10.46 -14.43 12.97
C GLU A 152 -8.95 -14.31 12.75
N ARG A 153 -8.52 -14.01 11.53
CA ARG A 153 -7.11 -13.76 11.20
C ARG A 153 -6.55 -12.55 11.94
N ALA A 154 -7.32 -11.48 12.06
CA ALA A 154 -6.92 -10.28 12.78
C ALA A 154 -6.58 -10.57 14.24
N LYS A 155 -7.40 -11.36 14.94
CA LYS A 155 -7.13 -11.81 16.31
C LYS A 155 -5.83 -12.60 16.42
N THR A 156 -5.61 -13.52 15.48
CA THR A 156 -4.38 -14.32 15.44
C THR A 156 -3.15 -13.45 15.19
N GLN A 157 -3.24 -12.48 14.28
CA GLN A 157 -2.13 -11.59 13.95
C GLN A 157 -1.87 -10.54 15.04
N GLU A 158 -2.91 -10.09 15.76
CA GLU A 158 -2.78 -9.17 16.90
C GLU A 158 -1.83 -9.76 17.95
N SER A 159 -2.03 -11.03 18.31
CA SER A 159 -1.17 -11.72 19.29
C SER A 159 0.29 -11.85 18.81
N LYS A 160 0.50 -11.94 17.49
CA LYS A 160 1.83 -12.13 16.89
C LYS A 160 2.59 -10.83 16.69
N LEU A 161 1.90 -9.76 16.31
CA LEU A 161 2.50 -8.52 15.83
C LEU A 161 2.26 -7.33 16.77
N GLU A 162 1.49 -7.51 17.85
CA GLU A 162 1.12 -6.46 18.82
C GLU A 162 0.41 -5.26 18.16
N VAL A 163 -0.33 -5.50 17.07
CA VAL A 163 -1.09 -4.50 16.33
C VAL A 163 -2.57 -4.77 16.50
N LYS A 164 -3.37 -3.76 16.85
CA LYS A 164 -4.82 -3.85 17.12
C LYS A 164 -5.65 -4.04 15.84
N PHE A 165 -5.37 -5.10 15.08
CA PHE A 165 -6.06 -5.39 13.82
C PHE A 165 -7.59 -5.54 13.94
N PRO A 166 -8.18 -6.14 15.00
CA PRO A 166 -9.63 -6.21 15.14
C PRO A 166 -10.30 -4.83 15.11
N ALA A 167 -9.74 -3.85 15.84
CA ALA A 167 -10.26 -2.48 15.84
C ALA A 167 -10.11 -1.79 14.47
N MET A 168 -9.00 -2.02 13.79
CA MET A 168 -8.79 -1.51 12.42
C MET A 168 -9.80 -2.11 11.42
N LEU A 169 -10.21 -3.36 11.59
CA LEU A 169 -11.24 -3.96 10.75
C LEU A 169 -12.63 -3.33 10.99
N ASP A 170 -12.95 -2.93 12.20
CA ASP A 170 -14.20 -2.22 12.49
C ASP A 170 -14.24 -0.89 11.73
N ASP A 171 -13.13 -0.13 11.75
CA ASP A 171 -13.01 1.11 10.99
C ASP A 171 -13.07 0.87 9.47
N LEU A 172 -12.39 -0.19 8.99
CA LEU A 172 -12.33 -0.55 7.58
C LEU A 172 -13.72 -0.91 7.01
N PHE A 173 -14.56 -1.60 7.79
CA PHE A 173 -15.91 -2.02 7.37
C PHE A 173 -17.00 -0.99 7.71
N ALA A 174 -16.68 0.12 8.38
CA ALA A 174 -17.63 1.18 8.68
C ALA A 174 -18.12 1.95 7.44
N GLY A 175 -17.49 1.73 6.29
CA GLY A 175 -17.90 2.30 5.01
C GLY A 175 -17.00 3.42 4.47
N PRO A 176 -17.36 3.99 3.31
CA PRO A 176 -16.54 5.00 2.63
C PRO A 176 -16.37 6.25 3.49
N LEU A 177 -15.27 6.95 3.25
CA LEU A 177 -15.03 8.28 3.80
C LEU A 177 -16.22 9.20 3.45
N LYS A 178 -16.90 9.72 4.48
CA LYS A 178 -17.92 10.74 4.31
C LYS A 178 -17.28 12.10 4.20
#